data_2f52a0d55cfd605a50ca1d866286bb2f
#
_entry.id   2f52a0d55cfd605a50ca1d866286bb2f
#
_cell.length_a   1.000
_cell.length_b   1.000
_cell.length_c   1.000
_cell.angle_alpha   90.00
_cell.angle_beta   90.00
_cell.angle_gamma   90.00
#
_symmetry.space_group_name_H-M   'P 1'
#
loop_
_entity.id
_entity.type
_entity.pdbx_description
1 polymer ?
#
loop_
_entity_poly.entity_id
_entity_poly.type
_entity_poly.pdbx_seq_one_letter_code
_entity_poly.pdbx_strand_id
1 'polypeptide(L)'
;MPLKGIAETSTQPSRIPAIKLITTPDNHSAYLKGSIPALDKIPAQNFWINNSVEEWEKNTHPAPRKQYVITLKGKLKFKVSDGSTFILSPGTVLLAEDTNGEGHSWELIDGDEWVRIYIPMTDNNDYFVADK
;
A
#
# COMPACT_ATOMS: atom_id res chain seq x y z
N MET A 1 11.00 -20.51 -26.91
CA MET A 1 11.34 -20.45 -26.16
C MET A 1 11.77 -20.53 -25.86
N PRO A 2 11.86 -20.05 -26.29
CA PRO A 2 12.21 -19.90 -25.65
C PRO A 2 12.52 -19.67 -25.17
N LEU A 3 12.32 -18.99 -25.22
CA LEU A 3 12.66 -18.70 -24.42
C LEU A 3 13.12 -18.28 -24.13
N LYS A 4 13.16 -17.90 -24.62
CA LYS A 4 13.50 -17.52 -24.02
C LYS A 4 13.51 -17.30 -23.40
N GLY A 5 13.35 -16.99 -23.59
CA GLY A 5 13.21 -16.76 -22.74
C GLY A 5 13.32 -16.78 -22.13
N ILE A 6 13.19 -16.74 -22.11
CA ILE A 6 13.17 -16.86 -21.22
C ILE A 6 13.65 -16.61 -20.67
N ALA A 7 13.69 -16.22 -21.03
CA ALA A 7 14.00 -15.92 -20.35
C ALA A 7 14.59 -15.79 -19.76
N GLU A 8 14.92 -15.09 -20.04
CA GLU A 8 15.51 -15.00 -19.33
C GLU A 8 15.71 -15.46 -18.33
N THR A 9 15.93 -15.54 -18.69
CA THR A 9 15.68 -16.07 -17.48
C THR A 9 16.37 -15.52 -16.29
N SER A 10 15.85 -14.57 -15.71
CA SER A 10 16.30 -14.03 -14.48
C SER A 10 16.21 -15.08 -13.40
N THR A 11 17.23 -15.22 -12.58
CA THR A 11 17.19 -16.07 -11.40
C THR A 11 16.56 -15.37 -10.22
N GLN A 12 16.30 -14.07 -10.31
CA GLN A 12 15.69 -13.32 -9.22
C GLN A 12 14.19 -13.28 -9.37
N PRO A 13 13.43 -13.53 -8.27
CA PRO A 13 11.98 -13.40 -8.34
C PRO A 13 11.59 -11.97 -8.67
N SER A 14 10.49 -11.83 -9.35
CA SER A 14 9.88 -10.53 -9.56
C SER A 14 9.47 -9.94 -8.22
N ARG A 15 9.44 -8.62 -8.16
CA ARG A 15 8.92 -7.93 -6.99
C ARG A 15 7.75 -7.05 -7.42
N ILE A 16 6.83 -6.85 -6.50
CA ILE A 16 5.62 -6.07 -6.73
C ILE A 16 5.84 -4.68 -6.17
N PRO A 17 5.61 -3.62 -6.95
CA PRO A 17 5.73 -2.25 -6.43
C PRO A 17 4.85 -2.05 -5.21
N ALA A 18 5.38 -1.37 -4.22
CA ALA A 18 4.66 -1.13 -2.98
C ALA A 18 5.05 0.23 -2.41
N ILE A 19 4.13 0.82 -1.66
CA ILE A 19 4.35 2.06 -0.92
C ILE A 19 3.94 1.82 0.52
N LYS A 20 4.81 2.22 1.45
CA LYS A 20 4.56 2.01 2.87
C LYS A 20 4.35 3.35 3.55
N LEU A 21 3.20 3.51 4.20
CA LEU A 21 2.93 4.63 5.09
C LEU A 21 3.44 4.30 6.48
N ILE A 22 4.13 5.23 7.10
CA ILE A 22 4.70 5.04 8.44
C ILE A 22 4.36 6.22 9.34
N THR A 23 4.38 5.98 10.65
CA THR A 23 4.37 7.03 11.65
C THR A 23 5.83 7.36 12.00
N THR A 24 6.18 8.64 11.89
CA THR A 24 7.52 9.11 12.25
C THR A 24 7.66 9.24 13.78
N PRO A 25 8.91 9.36 14.31
CA PRO A 25 9.09 9.52 15.76
C PRO A 25 8.39 10.74 16.35
N ASP A 26 8.13 11.77 15.56
CA ASP A 26 7.41 12.97 16.03
C ASP A 26 5.91 12.94 15.73
N ASN A 27 5.35 11.74 15.50
CA ASN A 27 3.92 11.50 15.29
C ASN A 27 3.34 12.14 14.04
N HIS A 28 4.16 12.26 13.00
CA HIS A 28 3.70 12.64 11.68
C HIS A 28 3.63 11.40 10.78
N SER A 29 3.06 11.53 9.62
CA SER A 29 3.07 10.45 8.63
C SER A 29 4.09 10.74 7.54
N ALA A 30 4.68 9.68 7.01
CA ALA A 30 5.60 9.73 5.88
C ALA A 30 5.39 8.47 5.04
N TYR A 31 6.01 8.42 3.87
CA TYR A 31 5.91 7.22 3.04
C TYR A 31 7.27 6.84 2.47
N LEU A 32 7.40 5.57 2.17
CA LEU A 32 8.57 4.98 1.51
C LEU A 32 8.10 4.25 0.27
N LYS A 33 8.82 4.39 -0.83
CA LYS A 33 8.58 3.58 -2.02
C LYS A 33 9.48 2.36 -1.97
N GLY A 34 8.98 1.24 -2.46
CA GLY A 34 9.73 -0.01 -2.46
C GLY A 34 8.95 -1.12 -3.13
N SER A 35 9.08 -2.31 -2.57
CA SER A 35 8.47 -3.49 -3.15
C SER A 35 8.25 -4.58 -2.10
N ILE A 36 7.39 -5.54 -2.46
CA ILE A 36 7.20 -6.78 -1.70
C ILE A 36 7.46 -7.95 -2.64
N PRO A 37 7.77 -9.14 -2.10
CA PRO A 37 8.06 -10.30 -2.95
C PRO A 37 6.79 -10.83 -3.62
N ALA A 38 6.95 -11.34 -4.83
CA ALA A 38 5.82 -11.83 -5.63
C ALA A 38 5.41 -13.25 -5.28
N LEU A 39 6.32 -14.06 -4.76
CA LEU A 39 6.08 -15.49 -4.60
C LEU A 39 5.96 -15.96 -3.16
N ASP A 40 6.36 -15.13 -2.21
CA ASP A 40 6.29 -15.51 -0.80
C ASP A 40 4.84 -15.53 -0.34
N LYS A 41 4.54 -16.48 0.53
CA LYS A 41 3.23 -16.55 1.15
C LYS A 41 3.22 -15.64 2.36
N ILE A 42 2.33 -14.66 2.35
CA ILE A 42 2.19 -13.71 3.44
C ILE A 42 1.04 -14.18 4.33
N PRO A 43 1.27 -14.40 5.63
CA PRO A 43 0.19 -14.87 6.51
C PRO A 43 -0.96 -13.88 6.58
N ALA A 44 -2.18 -14.38 6.54
CA ALA A 44 -3.39 -13.58 6.65
C ALA A 44 -4.49 -14.42 7.27
N GLN A 45 -5.40 -13.79 8.00
CA GLN A 45 -6.55 -14.46 8.60
C GLN A 45 -7.82 -14.07 7.87
N ASN A 46 -8.13 -12.79 7.86
CA ASN A 46 -9.33 -12.27 7.23
C ASN A 46 -8.94 -11.22 6.21
N PHE A 47 -9.82 -11.03 5.23
CA PHE A 47 -9.74 -9.84 4.38
C PHE A 47 -11.17 -9.43 4.02
N TRP A 48 -11.33 -8.20 3.59
CA TRP A 48 -12.61 -7.73 3.06
C TRP A 48 -12.38 -6.78 1.90
N ILE A 49 -13.42 -6.64 1.09
CA ILE A 49 -13.41 -5.80 -0.10
C ILE A 49 -14.38 -4.66 0.15
N ASN A 50 -13.98 -3.43 -0.15
CA ASN A 50 -14.82 -2.27 0.09
C ASN A 50 -14.79 -1.34 -1.11
N ASN A 51 -15.92 -0.66 -1.34
CA ASN A 51 -16.02 0.38 -2.36
C ASN A 51 -16.73 1.63 -1.82
N SER A 52 -17.00 1.68 -0.52
CA SER A 52 -17.63 2.83 0.11
C SER A 52 -16.63 3.59 0.98
N VAL A 53 -16.94 4.83 1.32
CA VAL A 53 -16.07 5.71 2.09
C VAL A 53 -16.89 6.25 3.27
N GLU A 54 -16.35 6.05 4.48
CA GLU A 54 -16.96 6.60 5.69
C GLU A 54 -16.47 8.03 5.91
N GLU A 55 -17.20 8.80 6.71
CA GLU A 55 -16.86 10.20 6.91
C GLU A 55 -15.45 10.41 7.46
N TRP A 56 -15.01 9.56 8.39
CA TRP A 56 -13.67 9.72 8.98
C TRP A 56 -12.56 9.49 7.95
N GLU A 57 -12.82 8.71 6.91
CA GLU A 57 -11.84 8.46 5.87
C GLU A 57 -11.62 9.67 4.95
N LYS A 58 -12.56 10.61 4.93
CA LYS A 58 -12.48 11.79 4.07
C LYS A 58 -11.56 12.88 4.64
N ASN A 59 -11.15 12.72 5.88
CA ASN A 59 -10.27 13.66 6.57
C ASN A 59 -8.91 13.03 6.80
N THR A 60 -7.95 13.83 7.21
CA THR A 60 -6.64 13.30 7.62
C THR A 60 -6.83 12.36 8.80
N HIS A 61 -6.28 11.15 8.70
CA HIS A 61 -6.47 10.13 9.73
C HIS A 61 -5.32 9.13 9.68
N PRO A 62 -4.97 8.53 10.84
CA PRO A 62 -4.03 7.40 10.83
C PRO A 62 -4.72 6.13 10.34
N ALA A 63 -3.95 5.16 9.93
CA ALA A 63 -4.49 3.84 9.59
C ALA A 63 -5.08 3.21 10.85
N PRO A 64 -6.27 2.59 10.76
CA PRO A 64 -6.90 1.99 11.93
C PRO A 64 -6.15 0.74 12.43
N ARG A 65 -5.35 0.13 11.60
CA ARG A 65 -4.52 -1.03 11.92
C ARG A 65 -3.44 -1.14 10.86
N LYS A 66 -2.40 -1.91 11.14
CA LYS A 66 -1.40 -2.23 10.11
C LYS A 66 -2.02 -3.20 9.12
N GLN A 67 -2.02 -2.84 7.86
CA GLN A 67 -2.69 -3.64 6.85
C GLN A 67 -2.11 -3.41 5.46
N TYR A 68 -2.27 -4.43 4.61
CA TYR A 68 -2.07 -4.29 3.18
C TYR A 68 -3.36 -3.77 2.57
N VAL A 69 -3.24 -2.85 1.62
CA VAL A 69 -4.38 -2.33 0.87
C VAL A 69 -4.09 -2.58 -0.61
N ILE A 70 -4.95 -3.36 -1.24
CA ILE A 70 -4.79 -3.73 -2.64
C ILE A 70 -5.90 -3.04 -3.42
N THR A 71 -5.51 -2.12 -4.31
CA THR A 71 -6.45 -1.37 -5.11
C THR A 71 -6.82 -2.17 -6.35
N LEU A 72 -8.12 -2.36 -6.54
CA LEU A 72 -8.66 -3.04 -7.70
C LEU A 72 -9.17 -2.05 -8.73
N LYS A 73 -9.67 -0.90 -8.30
CA LYS A 73 -10.22 0.12 -9.18
C LYS A 73 -10.03 1.49 -8.55
N GLY A 74 -9.72 2.47 -9.38
CA GLY A 74 -9.55 3.85 -8.95
C GLY A 74 -8.09 4.26 -8.94
N LYS A 75 -7.86 5.57 -8.99
CA LYS A 75 -6.54 6.15 -8.92
C LYS A 75 -6.59 7.25 -7.87
N LEU A 76 -5.72 7.19 -6.90
CA LEU A 76 -5.77 8.04 -5.73
C LEU A 76 -4.49 8.83 -5.57
N LYS A 77 -4.62 10.03 -5.00
CA LYS A 77 -3.49 10.83 -4.59
C LYS A 77 -3.50 10.90 -3.07
N PHE A 78 -2.46 10.36 -2.46
CA PHE A 78 -2.26 10.39 -1.02
C PHE A 78 -1.35 11.54 -0.65
N LYS A 79 -1.59 12.11 0.52
CA LYS A 79 -0.75 13.18 1.06
C LYS A 79 -0.37 12.84 2.50
N VAL A 80 0.90 13.07 2.83
CA VAL A 80 1.44 12.85 4.17
C VAL A 80 1.77 14.19 4.82
N SER A 81 2.29 14.14 6.05
CA SER A 81 2.37 15.32 6.94
C SER A 81 3.20 16.47 6.41
N ASP A 82 4.27 16.20 5.67
CA ASP A 82 5.11 17.27 5.13
C ASP A 82 4.58 17.87 3.83
N GLY A 83 3.39 17.42 3.40
CA GLY A 83 2.77 17.88 2.16
C GLY A 83 3.15 17.07 0.94
N SER A 84 4.09 16.15 1.04
CA SER A 84 4.46 15.31 -0.10
C SER A 84 3.34 14.33 -0.43
N THR A 85 3.28 13.95 -1.68
CA THR A 85 2.18 13.13 -2.21
C THR A 85 2.71 11.96 -3.00
N PHE A 86 1.85 10.94 -3.13
CA PHE A 86 2.12 9.84 -4.05
C PHE A 86 0.81 9.38 -4.70
N ILE A 87 0.94 8.72 -5.83
CA ILE A 87 -0.20 8.19 -6.57
C ILE A 87 -0.31 6.70 -6.28
N LEU A 88 -1.52 6.27 -5.92
CA LEU A 88 -1.82 4.86 -5.73
C LEU A 88 -2.79 4.43 -6.84
N SER A 89 -2.42 3.40 -7.57
CA SER A 89 -3.24 2.85 -8.65
C SER A 89 -3.16 1.33 -8.62
N PRO A 90 -4.04 0.63 -9.35
CA PRO A 90 -3.97 -0.82 -9.42
C PRO A 90 -2.58 -1.28 -9.87
N GLY A 91 -2.06 -2.30 -9.21
CA GLY A 91 -0.72 -2.82 -9.47
C GLY A 91 0.31 -2.43 -8.43
N THR A 92 0.02 -1.45 -7.58
CA THR A 92 0.89 -1.06 -6.46
C THR A 92 0.18 -1.41 -5.16
N VAL A 93 0.87 -2.12 -4.29
CA VAL A 93 0.33 -2.50 -2.97
C VAL A 93 0.66 -1.40 -1.96
N LEU A 94 -0.34 -0.97 -1.21
CA LEU A 94 -0.14 -0.01 -0.13
C LEU A 94 -0.01 -0.77 1.18
N LEU A 95 1.04 -0.47 1.95
CA LEU A 95 1.18 -0.95 3.32
C LEU A 95 0.84 0.23 4.24
N ALA A 96 -0.34 0.19 4.84
CA ALA A 96 -0.80 1.26 5.71
C ALA A 96 -0.37 0.93 7.14
N GLU A 97 0.72 1.56 7.59
CA GLU A 97 1.29 1.29 8.92
C GLU A 97 1.43 2.55 9.77
N ASP A 98 0.89 3.67 9.30
CA ASP A 98 0.88 4.93 10.05
C ASP A 98 -0.29 4.93 11.05
N THR A 99 -0.22 4.05 12.03
CA THR A 99 -1.32 3.78 12.96
C THR A 99 -1.43 4.78 14.11
N ASN A 100 -0.50 5.70 14.22
CA ASN A 100 -0.47 6.70 15.29
C ASN A 100 -0.28 8.09 14.70
N GLY A 101 -0.54 9.10 15.52
CA GLY A 101 -0.26 10.47 15.15
C GLY A 101 -1.23 11.05 14.15
N GLU A 102 -0.72 11.94 13.32
CA GLU A 102 -1.53 12.75 12.41
C GLU A 102 -2.19 11.92 11.31
N GLY A 103 -1.43 10.97 10.74
CA GLY A 103 -1.94 10.16 9.63
C GLY A 103 -1.83 10.86 8.29
N HIS A 104 -2.57 10.34 7.35
CA HIS A 104 -2.54 10.72 5.93
C HIS A 104 -3.92 11.13 5.45
N SER A 105 -3.97 11.71 4.26
CA SER A 105 -5.22 11.96 3.56
C SER A 105 -5.12 11.45 2.13
N TRP A 106 -6.26 11.31 1.47
CA TRP A 106 -6.28 10.89 0.08
C TRP A 106 -7.48 11.49 -0.64
N GLU A 107 -7.37 11.54 -1.97
CA GLU A 107 -8.49 11.92 -2.82
C GLU A 107 -8.48 11.03 -4.06
N LEU A 108 -9.67 10.74 -4.57
CA LEU A 108 -9.83 10.01 -5.82
C LEU A 108 -9.61 10.98 -6.97
N ILE A 109 -8.62 10.71 -7.82
CA ILE A 109 -8.26 11.62 -8.91
C ILE A 109 -8.66 11.06 -10.28
N ASP A 110 -9.03 9.80 -10.36
CA ASP A 110 -9.52 9.19 -11.60
C ASP A 110 -10.42 8.02 -11.25
N GLY A 111 -11.56 7.92 -11.94
CA GLY A 111 -12.58 6.94 -11.66
C GLY A 111 -13.68 7.48 -10.78
N ASP A 112 -14.71 6.67 -10.56
CA ASP A 112 -15.90 7.05 -9.80
C ASP A 112 -15.97 6.39 -8.42
N GLU A 113 -15.10 5.45 -8.15
CA GLU A 113 -15.04 4.78 -6.85
C GLU A 113 -13.66 4.16 -6.65
N TRP A 114 -13.35 3.92 -5.39
CA TRP A 114 -12.12 3.23 -5.00
C TRP A 114 -12.50 1.84 -4.49
N VAL A 115 -12.27 0.82 -5.32
CA VAL A 115 -12.47 -0.57 -4.92
C VAL A 115 -11.15 -1.11 -4.42
N ARG A 116 -11.13 -1.61 -3.18
CA ARG A 116 -9.89 -2.07 -2.56
C ARG A 116 -10.14 -3.24 -1.62
N ILE A 117 -9.09 -3.99 -1.40
CA ILE A 117 -9.07 -5.11 -0.46
C ILE A 117 -8.21 -4.69 0.72
N TYR A 118 -8.70 -4.94 1.94
CA TYR A 118 -7.96 -4.73 3.17
C TYR A 118 -7.55 -6.08 3.75
N ILE A 119 -6.26 -6.24 4.03
CA ILE A 119 -5.71 -7.47 4.61
C ILE A 119 -4.91 -7.07 5.85
N PRO A 120 -5.46 -7.23 7.06
CA PRO A 120 -4.70 -6.91 8.27
C PRO A 120 -3.44 -7.76 8.39
N MET A 121 -2.36 -7.15 8.85
CA MET A 121 -1.11 -7.87 9.09
C MET A 121 -1.25 -8.71 10.35
N THR A 122 -0.75 -9.94 10.30
CA THR A 122 -0.86 -10.88 11.41
C THR A 122 0.44 -11.09 12.17
N ASP A 123 1.56 -10.59 11.64
CA ASP A 123 2.84 -10.64 12.32
C ASP A 123 3.61 -9.33 12.11
N ASN A 124 4.83 -9.26 12.63
CA ASN A 124 5.63 -8.06 12.56
C ASN A 124 6.43 -7.91 11.26
N ASN A 125 6.43 -8.94 10.42
CA ASN A 125 7.15 -8.90 9.15
C ASN A 125 6.19 -8.45 8.05
N ASP A 126 6.43 -7.30 7.48
CA ASP A 126 5.61 -6.78 6.40
C ASP A 126 6.17 -7.10 5.00
N TYR A 127 7.32 -7.76 4.93
CA TYR A 127 7.95 -8.19 3.67
C TYR A 127 8.36 -7.05 2.75
N PHE A 128 8.26 -5.81 3.23
CA PHE A 128 8.58 -4.63 2.43
C PHE A 128 10.08 -4.37 2.39
N VAL A 129 10.58 -4.03 1.21
CA VAL A 129 11.97 -3.58 1.01
C VAL A 129 11.92 -2.22 0.34
N ALA A 130 12.48 -1.22 1.02
CA ALA A 130 12.49 0.13 0.49
C ALA A 130 13.49 0.26 -0.67
N ASP A 131 13.17 1.10 -1.63
CA ASP A 131 14.08 1.47 -2.71
C ASP A 131 15.25 2.25 -2.12
N LYS A 132 16.39 2.09 -2.75
CA LYS A 132 17.59 2.82 -2.33
C LYS A 132 17.62 4.23 -2.88
#